data_1bf4a0cd02a19885a3ff8e2105d6f45f
#
_entry.id   1bf4a0cd02a19885a3ff8e2105d6f45f
#
_cell.length_a   1.000
_cell.length_b   1.000
_cell.length_c   1.000
_cell.angle_alpha   90.00
_cell.angle_beta   90.00
_cell.angle_gamma   90.00
#
_symmetry.space_group_name_H-M   'P 1'
#
loop_
_entity.id
_entity.type
_entity.pdbx_description
1 polymer ?
#
loop_
_entity_poly.entity_id
_entity_poly.type
_entity_poly.pdbx_seq_one_letter_code
_entity_poly.pdbx_strand_id
1 'polypeptide(L)'
;YEQVSNENTDITEEIPFDLPNNWTWIRFGEYVRMSIGKTPPRGETKYWTNGIYPWVSISDMSDYGLVKTTKETVSEYAQSLFGDISSVGTLIMSFKLTVGRTSILDISAYHNEAVISIYPFVDKDYRTRNYLFYILPIISNLGDSKDAIKGKTLNSKSLNNLLLPLPPLNEQGRIVAIIEQLFDKLR
;
A
#
# COMPACT_ATOMS: atom_id res chain seq x y z
N TYR A 1 10.42 -20.88 -9.29
CA TYR A 1 10.59 -21.46 -7.94
C TYR A 1 10.82 -20.33 -6.94
N GLU A 2 10.17 -20.41 -5.80
CA GLU A 2 10.41 -19.54 -4.63
C GLU A 2 11.27 -20.31 -3.63
N GLN A 3 12.34 -19.72 -3.11
CA GLN A 3 13.16 -20.32 -2.07
C GLN A 3 12.86 -19.63 -0.74
N VAL A 4 12.21 -20.36 0.17
CA VAL A 4 11.96 -19.92 1.55
C VAL A 4 12.62 -20.91 2.48
N SER A 5 13.58 -20.46 3.28
CA SER A 5 14.24 -21.27 4.32
C SER A 5 14.81 -22.61 3.82
N ASN A 6 15.52 -22.66 2.70
CA ASN A 6 16.08 -23.86 2.04
C ASN A 6 15.07 -24.80 1.36
N GLU A 7 13.80 -24.47 1.32
CA GLU A 7 12.81 -25.21 0.54
C GLU A 7 12.49 -24.44 -0.75
N ASN A 8 12.54 -25.15 -1.89
CA ASN A 8 12.11 -24.59 -3.17
C ASN A 8 10.63 -24.94 -3.37
N THR A 9 9.79 -23.91 -3.43
CA THR A 9 8.37 -24.09 -3.75
C THR A 9 8.13 -23.75 -5.22
N ASP A 10 7.41 -24.60 -5.94
CA ASP A 10 6.97 -24.30 -7.29
C ASP A 10 5.78 -23.34 -7.24
N ILE A 11 5.97 -22.15 -7.80
CA ILE A 11 4.94 -21.09 -7.86
C ILE A 11 4.39 -20.87 -9.27
N THR A 12 4.67 -21.79 -10.20
CA THR A 12 4.30 -21.64 -11.63
C THR A 12 2.80 -21.38 -11.80
N GLU A 13 1.96 -22.05 -11.02
CA GLU A 13 0.50 -21.89 -11.07
C GLU A 13 0.02 -20.56 -10.46
N GLU A 14 0.85 -19.88 -9.65
CA GLU A 14 0.52 -18.60 -9.04
C GLU A 14 0.91 -17.41 -9.93
N ILE A 15 1.80 -17.63 -10.91
CA ILE A 15 2.33 -16.57 -11.78
C ILE A 15 1.24 -16.15 -12.78
N PRO A 16 0.79 -14.89 -12.77
CA PRO A 16 -0.30 -14.45 -13.63
C PRO A 16 0.12 -14.22 -15.09
N PHE A 17 1.41 -13.98 -15.35
CA PHE A 17 1.98 -13.73 -16.68
C PHE A 17 3.50 -13.85 -16.67
N ASP A 18 4.10 -14.00 -17.86
CA ASP A 18 5.55 -14.04 -18.03
C ASP A 18 6.19 -12.66 -17.82
N LEU A 19 7.37 -12.64 -17.22
CA LEU A 19 8.16 -11.42 -17.02
C LEU A 19 9.31 -11.33 -18.03
N PRO A 20 9.79 -10.12 -18.34
CA PRO A 20 11.07 -9.93 -19.03
C PRO A 20 12.22 -10.61 -18.28
N ASN A 21 13.25 -11.07 -18.99
CA ASN A 21 14.37 -11.85 -18.45
C ASN A 21 15.11 -11.20 -17.27
N ASN A 22 15.07 -9.87 -17.16
CA ASN A 22 15.74 -9.10 -16.12
C ASN A 22 14.82 -8.69 -14.96
N TRP A 23 13.55 -9.17 -14.95
CA TRP A 23 12.60 -8.98 -13.87
C TRP A 23 12.49 -10.26 -13.03
N THR A 24 11.98 -10.13 -11.82
CA THR A 24 11.71 -11.27 -10.95
C THR A 24 10.37 -11.12 -10.27
N TRP A 25 9.73 -12.26 -9.93
CA TRP A 25 8.62 -12.27 -8.99
C TRP A 25 9.16 -12.32 -7.56
N ILE A 26 8.59 -11.52 -6.67
CA ILE A 26 8.89 -11.51 -5.24
C ILE A 26 7.60 -11.42 -4.44
N ARG A 27 7.58 -11.99 -3.24
CA ARG A 27 6.47 -11.77 -2.31
C ARG A 27 6.53 -10.34 -1.77
N PHE A 28 5.39 -9.63 -1.79
CA PHE A 28 5.32 -8.23 -1.37
C PHE A 28 5.86 -8.02 0.06
N GLY A 29 5.49 -8.92 1.00
CA GLY A 29 5.98 -8.86 2.37
C GLY A 29 7.48 -9.05 2.54
N GLU A 30 8.17 -9.61 1.55
CA GLU A 30 9.64 -9.74 1.56
C GLU A 30 10.35 -8.49 1.04
N TYR A 31 9.61 -7.59 0.40
CA TYR A 31 10.17 -6.39 -0.21
C TYR A 31 9.84 -5.11 0.55
N VAL A 32 8.86 -5.15 1.43
CA VAL A 32 8.41 -3.99 2.20
C VAL A 32 8.10 -4.32 3.66
N ARG A 33 8.27 -3.34 4.54
CA ARG A 33 7.65 -3.34 5.85
C ARG A 33 6.28 -2.67 5.73
N MET A 34 5.26 -3.26 6.34
CA MET A 34 3.91 -2.72 6.39
C MET A 34 3.50 -2.36 7.81
N SER A 35 2.74 -1.29 7.97
CA SER A 35 2.10 -0.91 9.24
C SER A 35 0.60 -0.77 9.02
N ILE A 36 -0.19 -1.56 9.74
CA ILE A 36 -1.66 -1.52 9.69
C ILE A 36 -2.15 -0.48 10.69
N GLY A 37 -3.07 0.38 10.26
CA GLY A 37 -3.69 1.36 11.13
C GLY A 37 -4.69 0.79 12.12
N LYS A 38 -5.29 1.67 12.89
CA LYS A 38 -6.30 1.34 13.90
C LYS A 38 -7.39 2.40 13.93
N THR A 39 -8.58 1.98 14.36
CA THR A 39 -9.67 2.89 14.68
C THR A 39 -9.84 2.93 16.21
N PRO A 40 -9.66 4.09 16.86
CA PRO A 40 -10.02 4.23 18.25
C PRO A 40 -11.50 3.96 18.48
N PRO A 41 -11.91 3.44 19.65
CA PRO A 41 -13.31 3.20 19.96
C PRO A 41 -14.18 4.43 19.68
N ARG A 42 -15.15 4.32 18.80
CA ARG A 42 -16.02 5.45 18.36
C ARG A 42 -16.86 6.03 19.50
N GLY A 43 -17.24 5.21 20.48
CA GLY A 43 -18.02 5.65 21.65
C GLY A 43 -17.22 6.42 22.70
N GLU A 44 -15.89 6.45 22.60
CA GLU A 44 -15.02 7.15 23.55
C GLU A 44 -14.59 8.52 23.02
N THR A 45 -15.33 9.57 23.40
CA THR A 45 -15.14 10.95 22.92
C THR A 45 -13.71 11.48 23.17
N LYS A 46 -13.04 11.00 24.21
CA LYS A 46 -11.66 11.43 24.52
C LYS A 46 -10.68 11.23 23.37
N TYR A 47 -10.91 10.25 22.49
CA TYR A 47 -10.04 9.98 21.32
C TYR A 47 -10.32 10.87 20.14
N TRP A 48 -11.52 11.47 20.07
CA TRP A 48 -12.00 12.19 18.89
C TRP A 48 -12.20 13.70 19.13
N THR A 49 -12.26 14.12 20.40
CA THR A 49 -12.43 15.53 20.76
C THR A 49 -11.07 16.22 20.85
N ASN A 50 -10.97 17.46 20.36
CA ASN A 50 -9.73 18.23 20.29
C ASN A 50 -8.61 17.49 19.57
N GLY A 51 -8.93 16.85 18.46
CA GLY A 51 -7.97 16.11 17.66
C GLY A 51 -6.91 17.01 17.05
N ILE A 52 -5.67 16.63 17.22
CA ILE A 52 -4.49 17.34 16.69
C ILE A 52 -3.72 16.53 15.64
N TYR A 53 -3.96 15.23 15.58
CA TYR A 53 -3.32 14.35 14.61
C TYR A 53 -4.29 14.00 13.48
N PRO A 54 -3.95 14.25 12.22
CA PRO A 54 -4.74 13.77 11.08
C PRO A 54 -4.94 12.26 11.15
N TRP A 55 -6.15 11.78 10.85
CA TRP A 55 -6.49 10.38 10.82
C TRP A 55 -7.16 10.01 9.50
N VAL A 56 -6.46 9.23 8.69
CA VAL A 56 -6.86 8.87 7.34
C VAL A 56 -7.81 7.68 7.36
N SER A 57 -8.92 7.83 6.68
CA SER A 57 -9.81 6.76 6.26
C SER A 57 -9.74 6.57 4.74
N ILE A 58 -10.35 5.49 4.21
CA ILE A 58 -10.39 5.27 2.75
C ILE A 58 -11.05 6.45 2.02
N SER A 59 -11.97 7.16 2.67
CA SER A 59 -12.68 8.30 2.07
C SER A 59 -11.82 9.56 1.91
N ASP A 60 -10.65 9.60 2.52
CA ASP A 60 -9.67 10.68 2.37
C ASP A 60 -8.65 10.38 1.27
N MET A 61 -8.63 9.14 0.79
CA MET A 61 -7.75 8.68 -0.28
C MET A 61 -8.37 8.89 -1.65
N SER A 62 -7.57 9.24 -2.62
CA SER A 62 -7.92 9.23 -4.04
C SER A 62 -6.99 8.29 -4.80
N ASP A 63 -7.48 7.72 -5.91
CA ASP A 63 -6.65 6.85 -6.75
C ASP A 63 -5.49 7.66 -7.34
N TYR A 64 -4.28 7.17 -7.13
CA TYR A 64 -3.04 7.83 -7.56
C TYR A 64 -2.90 9.29 -7.09
N GLY A 65 -3.37 9.60 -5.87
CA GLY A 65 -3.42 10.96 -5.35
C GLY A 65 -2.55 11.21 -4.13
N LEU A 66 -2.62 12.45 -3.66
CA LEU A 66 -2.00 12.89 -2.41
C LEU A 66 -3.07 13.08 -1.34
N VAL A 67 -2.79 12.62 -0.11
CA VAL A 67 -3.61 12.96 1.05
C VAL A 67 -3.05 14.24 1.69
N LYS A 68 -3.71 15.36 1.43
CA LYS A 68 -3.33 16.70 1.93
C LYS A 68 -4.06 17.08 3.20
N THR A 69 -5.23 16.53 3.42
CA THR A 69 -6.09 16.78 4.57
C THR A 69 -6.88 15.52 4.91
N THR A 70 -7.41 15.44 6.12
CA THR A 70 -8.30 14.37 6.55
C THR A 70 -9.61 14.96 7.05
N LYS A 71 -10.70 14.20 6.93
CA LYS A 71 -12.01 14.58 7.45
C LYS A 71 -12.06 14.52 8.97
N GLU A 72 -11.26 13.64 9.55
CA GLU A 72 -11.21 13.42 10.99
C GLU A 72 -9.80 13.57 11.53
N THR A 73 -9.72 13.90 12.79
CA THR A 73 -8.48 13.97 13.56
C THR A 73 -8.65 13.17 14.84
N VAL A 74 -7.55 12.69 15.39
CA VAL A 74 -7.52 12.04 16.70
C VAL A 74 -6.76 12.87 17.72
N SER A 75 -7.17 12.75 18.98
CA SER A 75 -6.56 13.48 20.08
C SER A 75 -5.23 12.84 20.50
N GLU A 76 -4.48 13.54 21.34
CA GLU A 76 -3.26 13.04 21.98
C GLU A 76 -3.50 11.71 22.73
N TYR A 77 -4.67 11.55 23.37
CA TYR A 77 -5.03 10.31 24.06
C TYR A 77 -5.06 9.08 23.14
N ALA A 78 -5.37 9.27 21.86
CA ALA A 78 -5.39 8.17 20.92
C ALA A 78 -4.00 7.70 20.51
N GLN A 79 -2.96 8.51 20.71
CA GLN A 79 -1.59 8.21 20.26
C GLN A 79 -1.10 6.88 20.83
N SER A 80 -1.43 6.55 22.07
CA SER A 80 -1.05 5.28 22.71
C SER A 80 -1.66 4.03 22.07
N LEU A 81 -2.70 4.19 21.23
CA LEU A 81 -3.35 3.08 20.52
C LEU A 81 -2.62 2.74 19.21
N PHE A 82 -1.85 3.67 18.67
CA PHE A 82 -1.14 3.53 17.40
C PHE A 82 0.32 3.13 17.64
N GLY A 83 1.00 2.73 16.57
CA GLY A 83 2.45 2.74 16.49
C GLY A 83 2.93 4.12 16.08
N ASP A 84 4.06 4.16 15.36
CA ASP A 84 4.60 5.41 14.83
C ASP A 84 3.64 6.06 13.83
N ILE A 85 3.56 7.39 13.88
CA ILE A 85 2.83 8.17 12.89
C ILE A 85 3.50 8.02 11.52
N SER A 86 2.70 7.82 10.49
CA SER A 86 3.22 7.75 9.12
C SER A 86 3.57 9.15 8.63
N SER A 87 4.83 9.35 8.26
CA SER A 87 5.38 10.65 7.86
C SER A 87 4.95 11.06 6.46
N VAL A 88 5.13 12.35 6.16
CA VAL A 88 5.01 12.89 4.78
C VAL A 88 5.85 12.05 3.83
N GLY A 89 5.33 11.80 2.64
CA GLY A 89 5.96 10.96 1.60
C GLY A 89 5.69 9.46 1.75
N THR A 90 5.05 8.99 2.83
CA THR A 90 4.70 7.58 2.98
C THR A 90 3.64 7.16 1.96
N LEU A 91 3.90 6.03 1.29
CA LEU A 91 2.90 5.35 0.46
C LEU A 91 1.90 4.63 1.37
N ILE A 92 0.62 4.86 1.13
CA ILE A 92 -0.47 4.15 1.79
C ILE A 92 -1.35 3.43 0.79
N MET A 93 -1.95 2.30 1.20
CA MET A 93 -2.87 1.52 0.37
C MET A 93 -4.05 1.03 1.20
N SER A 94 -5.24 1.11 0.63
CA SER A 94 -6.42 0.44 1.20
C SER A 94 -6.40 -1.04 0.81
N PHE A 95 -6.67 -1.92 1.79
CA PHE A 95 -6.68 -3.38 1.58
C PHE A 95 -7.97 -4.06 2.02
N LYS A 96 -8.93 -3.28 2.50
CA LYS A 96 -10.30 -3.70 2.83
C LYS A 96 -11.28 -2.78 2.11
N LEU A 97 -12.46 -3.29 1.76
CA LEU A 97 -13.53 -2.58 1.06
C LEU A 97 -13.15 -2.17 -0.37
N THR A 98 -12.31 -1.16 -0.53
CA THR A 98 -11.74 -0.73 -1.81
C THR A 98 -10.28 -1.18 -1.86
N VAL A 99 -10.05 -2.39 -2.34
CA VAL A 99 -8.70 -2.99 -2.36
C VAL A 99 -7.83 -2.35 -3.44
N GLY A 100 -6.60 -2.01 -3.08
CA GLY A 100 -5.58 -1.53 -4.02
C GLY A 100 -5.59 -0.03 -4.28
N ARG A 101 -6.46 0.76 -3.66
CA ARG A 101 -6.36 2.22 -3.79
C ARG A 101 -5.08 2.71 -3.12
N THR A 102 -4.22 3.38 -3.87
CA THR A 102 -2.96 3.93 -3.39
C THR A 102 -3.00 5.45 -3.32
N SER A 103 -2.38 6.01 -2.30
CA SER A 103 -2.14 7.45 -2.15
C SER A 103 -0.79 7.67 -1.47
N ILE A 104 -0.21 8.86 -1.63
CA ILE A 104 0.98 9.29 -0.90
C ILE A 104 0.56 10.34 0.12
N LEU A 105 1.06 10.24 1.35
CA LEU A 105 0.80 11.23 2.39
C LEU A 105 1.56 12.53 2.09
N ASP A 106 0.84 13.65 2.01
CA ASP A 106 1.41 15.01 1.97
C ASP A 106 1.36 15.67 3.36
N ILE A 107 0.86 14.96 4.34
CA ILE A 107 0.84 15.28 5.77
C ILE A 107 1.25 14.07 6.59
N SER A 108 1.79 14.27 7.79
CA SER A 108 1.96 13.15 8.74
C SER A 108 0.61 12.77 9.33
N ALA A 109 0.26 11.49 9.30
CA ALA A 109 -1.06 11.03 9.71
C ALA A 109 -1.05 9.61 10.32
N TYR A 110 -1.99 9.35 11.21
CA TYR A 110 -2.45 7.98 11.51
C TYR A 110 -3.48 7.55 10.47
N HIS A 111 -3.82 6.28 10.45
CA HIS A 111 -4.88 5.77 9.55
C HIS A 111 -5.66 4.62 10.19
N ASN A 112 -6.82 4.31 9.63
CA ASN A 112 -7.68 3.26 10.10
C ASN A 112 -7.16 1.85 9.75
N GLU A 113 -7.81 0.82 10.28
CA GLU A 113 -7.46 -0.60 10.08
C GLU A 113 -7.76 -1.15 8.67
N ALA A 114 -8.27 -0.33 7.77
CA ALA A 114 -8.48 -0.70 6.37
C ALA A 114 -7.35 -0.19 5.45
N VAL A 115 -6.41 0.57 6.01
CA VAL A 115 -5.29 1.18 5.31
C VAL A 115 -3.98 0.67 5.91
N ILE A 116 -2.99 0.43 5.05
CA ILE A 116 -1.60 0.14 5.43
C ILE A 116 -0.68 1.25 4.97
N SER A 117 0.35 1.53 5.78
CA SER A 117 1.54 2.26 5.35
C SER A 117 2.58 1.28 4.85
N ILE A 118 3.25 1.63 3.77
CA ILE A 118 4.19 0.78 3.03
C ILE A 118 5.57 1.43 3.01
N TYR A 119 6.57 0.71 3.48
CA TYR A 119 7.95 1.15 3.58
C TYR A 119 8.86 0.15 2.84
N PRO A 120 9.25 0.43 1.58
CA PRO A 120 10.18 -0.44 0.86
C PRO A 120 11.53 -0.55 1.57
N PHE A 121 12.13 -1.74 1.60
CA PHE A 121 13.46 -1.94 2.18
C PHE A 121 14.57 -1.29 1.35
N VAL A 122 14.34 -1.18 0.04
CA VAL A 122 15.24 -0.49 -0.90
C VAL A 122 14.43 0.58 -1.63
N ASP A 123 14.70 1.85 -1.37
CA ASP A 123 13.97 2.97 -1.97
C ASP A 123 14.89 4.18 -2.25
N LYS A 124 15.75 4.03 -3.23
CA LYS A 124 16.62 5.13 -3.65
C LYS A 124 15.81 6.17 -4.45
N ASP A 125 15.84 7.42 -4.01
CA ASP A 125 15.16 8.55 -4.66
C ASP A 125 13.66 8.31 -4.88
N TYR A 126 13.01 7.58 -3.97
CA TYR A 126 11.58 7.20 -4.04
C TYR A 126 11.20 6.37 -5.28
N ARG A 127 12.15 5.73 -5.96
CA ARG A 127 11.87 4.95 -7.18
C ARG A 127 10.98 3.76 -6.90
N THR A 128 11.27 3.00 -5.85
CA THR A 128 10.46 1.85 -5.47
C THR A 128 9.10 2.28 -4.96
N ARG A 129 9.04 3.29 -4.08
CA ARG A 129 7.76 3.85 -3.61
C ARG A 129 6.86 4.26 -4.78
N ASN A 130 7.41 5.00 -5.74
CA ASN A 130 6.64 5.49 -6.89
C ASN A 130 6.25 4.33 -7.83
N TYR A 131 7.11 3.33 -8.00
CA TYR A 131 6.75 2.13 -8.74
C TYR A 131 5.60 1.38 -8.07
N LEU A 132 5.67 1.16 -6.74
CA LEU A 132 4.62 0.51 -5.97
C LEU A 132 3.31 1.31 -6.01
N PHE A 133 3.38 2.62 -6.01
CA PHE A 133 2.22 3.50 -6.12
C PHE A 133 1.36 3.20 -7.36
N TYR A 134 1.99 2.85 -8.49
CA TYR A 134 1.29 2.54 -9.74
C TYR A 134 0.98 1.05 -9.91
N ILE A 135 1.83 0.14 -9.42
CA ILE A 135 1.64 -1.29 -9.68
C ILE A 135 0.68 -1.96 -8.68
N LEU A 136 0.65 -1.51 -7.42
CA LEU A 136 -0.17 -2.13 -6.38
C LEU A 136 -1.68 -2.16 -6.71
N PRO A 137 -2.31 -1.11 -7.27
CA PRO A 137 -3.71 -1.17 -7.70
C PRO A 137 -3.98 -2.28 -8.72
N ILE A 138 -3.01 -2.60 -9.56
CA ILE A 138 -3.12 -3.63 -10.58
C ILE A 138 -2.99 -5.01 -9.94
N ILE A 139 -1.87 -5.29 -9.27
CA ILE A 139 -1.57 -6.64 -8.75
C ILE A 139 -2.49 -7.06 -7.60
N SER A 140 -2.93 -6.13 -6.76
CA SER A 140 -3.87 -6.44 -5.67
C SER A 140 -5.25 -6.92 -6.17
N ASN A 141 -5.55 -6.71 -7.44
CA ASN A 141 -6.76 -7.16 -8.10
C ASN A 141 -6.57 -8.39 -9.02
N LEU A 142 -5.32 -8.81 -9.28
CA LEU A 142 -5.02 -9.99 -10.09
C LEU A 142 -5.17 -11.30 -9.31
N GLY A 143 -5.01 -11.29 -7.98
CA GLY A 143 -5.13 -12.48 -7.13
C GLY A 143 -6.58 -12.89 -6.90
N ASP A 144 -6.88 -14.20 -7.00
CA ASP A 144 -8.16 -14.88 -6.71
C ASP A 144 -9.42 -14.29 -7.33
N SER A 145 -9.61 -14.57 -8.62
CA SER A 145 -10.86 -14.36 -9.35
C SER A 145 -12.02 -15.27 -8.87
N LYS A 146 -11.80 -16.16 -7.90
CA LYS A 146 -12.79 -17.15 -7.46
C LYS A 146 -13.80 -16.63 -6.42
N ASP A 147 -13.53 -15.52 -5.73
CA ASP A 147 -14.40 -14.96 -4.69
C ASP A 147 -14.95 -13.56 -5.00
N ALA A 148 -15.16 -13.24 -6.24
CA ALA A 148 -15.62 -11.91 -6.72
C ALA A 148 -17.05 -11.52 -6.32
N ILE A 149 -17.74 -12.27 -5.44
CA ILE A 149 -19.16 -12.01 -5.09
C ILE A 149 -19.34 -11.20 -3.80
N LYS A 150 -18.30 -11.04 -2.97
CA LYS A 150 -18.34 -10.18 -1.78
C LYS A 150 -17.04 -9.39 -1.69
N GLY A 151 -17.07 -8.13 -2.01
CA GLY A 151 -15.96 -7.16 -1.98
C GLY A 151 -14.63 -7.70 -1.44
N LYS A 152 -13.62 -7.82 -2.30
CA LYS A 152 -12.31 -8.37 -1.94
C LYS A 152 -11.79 -7.70 -0.67
N THR A 153 -11.49 -8.48 0.34
CA THR A 153 -10.73 -8.03 1.51
C THR A 153 -9.45 -8.83 1.56
N LEU A 154 -8.31 -8.17 1.46
CA LEU A 154 -7.03 -8.78 1.75
C LEU A 154 -6.84 -8.83 3.26
N ASN A 155 -6.20 -9.86 3.76
CA ASN A 155 -5.72 -9.94 5.14
C ASN A 155 -4.19 -9.84 5.16
N SER A 156 -3.59 -9.79 6.34
CA SER A 156 -2.13 -9.65 6.47
C SER A 156 -1.38 -10.79 5.77
N LYS A 157 -1.91 -12.02 5.77
CA LYS A 157 -1.28 -13.15 5.10
C LYS A 157 -1.34 -13.00 3.58
N SER A 158 -2.51 -12.66 3.02
CA SER A 158 -2.66 -12.46 1.58
C SER A 158 -1.88 -11.23 1.08
N LEU A 159 -1.77 -10.16 1.90
CA LEU A 159 -0.89 -9.02 1.59
C LEU A 159 0.58 -9.44 1.50
N ASN A 160 1.08 -10.17 2.49
CA ASN A 160 2.47 -10.63 2.47
C ASN A 160 2.77 -11.54 1.28
N ASN A 161 1.81 -12.38 0.89
CA ASN A 161 1.96 -13.35 -0.20
C ASN A 161 1.65 -12.78 -1.59
N LEU A 162 1.22 -11.52 -1.69
CA LEU A 162 0.95 -10.89 -2.99
C LEU A 162 2.20 -10.93 -3.87
N LEU A 163 2.07 -11.48 -5.08
CA LEU A 163 3.17 -11.52 -6.05
C LEU A 163 3.37 -10.13 -6.68
N LEU A 164 4.59 -9.62 -6.54
CA LEU A 164 5.03 -8.35 -7.09
C LEU A 164 6.00 -8.61 -8.25
N PRO A 165 5.70 -8.14 -9.48
CA PRO A 165 6.68 -8.14 -10.57
C PRO A 165 7.71 -7.04 -10.28
N LEU A 166 8.97 -7.41 -10.12
CA LEU A 166 10.02 -6.49 -9.68
C LEU A 166 11.06 -6.26 -10.78
N PRO A 167 11.02 -5.08 -11.45
CA PRO A 167 12.09 -4.65 -12.35
C PRO A 167 13.32 -4.18 -11.59
N PRO A 168 14.51 -4.13 -12.25
CA PRO A 168 15.67 -3.42 -11.71
C PRO A 168 15.35 -1.97 -11.36
N LEU A 169 16.00 -1.43 -10.32
CA LEU A 169 15.68 -0.11 -9.75
C LEU A 169 15.67 1.04 -10.78
N ASN A 170 16.61 1.01 -11.74
CA ASN A 170 16.65 2.03 -12.80
C ASN A 170 15.43 1.91 -13.74
N GLU A 171 14.95 0.71 -13.97
CA GLU A 171 13.79 0.46 -14.80
C GLU A 171 12.49 0.85 -14.10
N GLN A 172 12.39 0.66 -12.76
CA GLN A 172 11.29 1.18 -11.97
C GLN A 172 11.12 2.69 -12.20
N GLY A 173 12.19 3.47 -12.09
CA GLY A 173 12.17 4.91 -12.34
C GLY A 173 11.77 5.27 -13.78
N ARG A 174 12.22 4.50 -14.77
CA ARG A 174 11.85 4.72 -16.19
C ARG A 174 10.37 4.43 -16.45
N ILE A 175 9.84 3.36 -15.85
CA ILE A 175 8.41 3.01 -15.95
C ILE A 175 7.56 4.13 -15.36
N VAL A 176 7.90 4.58 -14.14
CA VAL A 176 7.20 5.68 -13.47
C VAL A 176 7.19 6.95 -14.33
N ALA A 177 8.35 7.34 -14.87
CA ALA A 177 8.44 8.54 -15.72
C ALA A 177 7.55 8.45 -16.97
N ILE A 178 7.45 7.27 -17.60
CA ILE A 178 6.56 7.06 -18.76
C ILE A 178 5.09 7.16 -18.36
N ILE A 179 4.70 6.56 -17.22
CA ILE A 179 3.33 6.62 -16.71
C ILE A 179 2.93 8.07 -16.42
N GLU A 180 3.79 8.83 -15.75
CA GLU A 180 3.56 10.25 -15.42
C GLU A 180 3.40 11.10 -16.69
N GLN A 181 4.26 10.91 -17.69
CA GLN A 181 4.14 11.58 -18.99
C GLN A 181 2.83 11.26 -19.72
N LEU A 182 2.33 10.02 -19.60
CA LEU A 182 1.04 9.64 -20.19
C LEU A 182 -0.12 10.31 -19.45
N PHE A 183 -0.10 10.33 -18.12
CA PHE A 183 -1.12 11.04 -17.35
C PHE A 183 -1.14 12.55 -17.62
N ASP A 184 0.02 13.18 -17.81
CA ASP A 184 0.10 14.61 -18.12
C ASP A 184 -0.49 14.94 -19.49
N LYS A 185 -0.43 14.01 -20.46
CA LYS A 185 -1.06 14.19 -21.78
C LYS A 185 -2.58 14.00 -21.77
N LEU A 186 -3.12 13.36 -20.73
CA LEU A 186 -4.56 13.09 -20.59
C LEU A 186 -5.30 14.17 -19.79
N ARG A 187 -4.57 15.10 -19.18
CA ARG A 187 -5.11 16.26 -18.45
C ARG A 187 -5.26 17.47 -19.35
#